data_a22619b403db1175fdb9eeac08d22a6d
#
_entry.id   a22619b403db1175fdb9eeac08d22a6d
#
_cell.length_a   1.000
_cell.length_b   1.000
_cell.length_c   1.000
_cell.angle_alpha   90.00
_cell.angle_beta   90.00
_cell.angle_gamma   90.00
#
_symmetry.space_group_name_H-M   'P 1'
#
loop_
_entity.id
_entity.type
_entity.pdbx_description
1 polymer ?
#
loop_
_entity_poly.entity_id
_entity_poly.type
_entity_poly.pdbx_seq_one_letter_code
_entity_poly.pdbx_strand_id
1 'polypeptide(L)'
;MTDAQFYSEFCHAEHDGIAEFWRSGGVTGQPLFYPRSFKDIQIGLESFARTFDCAGAGRGERAHVSFPMGIHPVGQIYARCATSRGTTVNWAGSGASTPSALQLELIQRLKPTIWLGMSSYALHLANLAQIKGMDLSPIKFLMTSAEPVSQAKRDKIERSFGAKLTDNFGMTEAGMMGSEDVPGAGFRIWTDFYFIEVLDPKSFEPVKEGETGTLVVTALQTNNVTPFLRWSSGDLVSYSEADDGAGPFSVFPRIKHAHRTAGFFKIRGVNLGHQDLEDFIFRNLEIGDFRAE
;
A
#
# COMPACT_ATOMS: atom_id res chain seq x y z
N MET A 1 -16.68 -15.64 12.19
CA MET A 1 -17.78 -14.72 11.77
C MET A 1 -18.19 -15.11 10.35
N THR A 2 -19.48 -15.32 10.10
CA THR A 2 -20.04 -15.54 8.76
C THR A 2 -20.32 -14.18 8.09
N ASP A 3 -20.47 -14.18 6.75
CA ASP A 3 -20.85 -12.94 6.03
C ASP A 3 -22.18 -12.38 6.55
N ALA A 4 -23.16 -13.25 6.80
CA ALA A 4 -24.44 -12.84 7.35
C ALA A 4 -24.31 -12.13 8.71
N GLN A 5 -23.49 -12.66 9.61
CA GLN A 5 -23.20 -12.02 10.89
C GLN A 5 -22.47 -10.68 10.71
N PHE A 6 -21.49 -10.61 9.79
CA PHE A 6 -20.77 -9.37 9.51
C PHE A 6 -21.73 -8.27 9.06
N TYR A 7 -22.60 -8.55 8.08
CA TYR A 7 -23.51 -7.52 7.56
C TYR A 7 -24.66 -7.21 8.51
N SER A 8 -25.12 -8.15 9.36
CA SER A 8 -26.19 -7.87 10.31
C SER A 8 -25.73 -7.16 11.58
N GLU A 9 -24.51 -7.39 12.01
CA GLU A 9 -23.99 -6.91 13.30
C GLU A 9 -23.07 -5.70 13.17
N PHE A 10 -22.32 -5.58 12.05
CA PHE A 10 -21.30 -4.55 11.86
C PHE A 10 -21.61 -3.55 10.73
N CYS A 11 -22.56 -3.82 9.87
CA CYS A 11 -22.96 -2.88 8.84
C CYS A 11 -24.13 -2.01 9.34
N HIS A 12 -23.90 -0.69 9.43
CA HIS A 12 -24.85 0.29 9.97
C HIS A 12 -25.55 1.15 8.91
N ALA A 13 -25.44 0.79 7.63
CA ALA A 13 -26.11 1.53 6.57
C ALA A 13 -27.22 0.69 5.94
N GLU A 14 -28.33 1.37 5.59
CA GLU A 14 -29.30 0.84 4.66
C GLU A 14 -28.67 0.67 3.27
N HIS A 15 -29.27 -0.21 2.45
CA HIS A 15 -28.71 -0.58 1.14
C HIS A 15 -28.48 0.61 0.20
N ASP A 16 -29.30 1.62 0.26
CA ASP A 16 -29.21 2.87 -0.52
C ASP A 16 -28.08 3.81 -0.05
N GLY A 17 -27.60 3.63 1.18
CA GLY A 17 -26.45 4.34 1.73
C GLY A 17 -25.08 3.78 1.33
N ILE A 18 -25.03 2.59 0.69
CA ILE A 18 -23.79 1.92 0.30
C ILE A 18 -23.43 2.33 -1.13
N ALA A 19 -22.23 2.88 -1.30
CA ALA A 19 -21.69 3.25 -2.61
C ALA A 19 -20.92 2.11 -3.27
N GLU A 20 -20.12 1.38 -2.50
CA GLU A 20 -19.21 0.35 -3.01
C GLU A 20 -18.99 -0.77 -1.97
N PHE A 21 -18.59 -1.95 -2.47
CA PHE A 21 -18.09 -3.04 -1.66
C PHE A 21 -16.61 -3.29 -1.97
N TRP A 22 -15.76 -3.23 -0.96
CA TRP A 22 -14.33 -3.47 -1.08
C TRP A 22 -13.98 -4.87 -0.59
N ARG A 23 -13.36 -5.67 -1.43
CA ARG A 23 -12.99 -7.04 -1.08
C ARG A 23 -11.58 -7.09 -0.50
N SER A 24 -11.44 -7.70 0.70
CA SER A 24 -10.15 -8.03 1.28
C SER A 24 -9.42 -9.16 0.52
N GLY A 25 -8.10 -9.29 0.73
CA GLY A 25 -7.29 -10.35 0.11
C GLY A 25 -7.62 -11.76 0.58
N GLY A 26 -8.20 -11.92 1.79
CA GLY A 26 -8.60 -13.22 2.34
C GLY A 26 -7.43 -14.14 2.71
N VAL A 27 -6.26 -13.60 3.04
CA VAL A 27 -5.04 -14.38 3.34
C VAL A 27 -5.24 -15.33 4.54
N THR A 28 -6.07 -14.95 5.52
CA THR A 28 -6.29 -15.70 6.76
C THR A 28 -7.65 -16.42 6.83
N GLY A 29 -8.46 -16.32 5.77
CA GLY A 29 -9.80 -16.91 5.76
C GLY A 29 -10.59 -16.57 4.51
N GLN A 30 -11.93 -16.65 4.62
CA GLN A 30 -12.83 -16.22 3.55
C GLN A 30 -12.70 -14.70 3.36
N PRO A 31 -12.55 -14.21 2.11
CA PRO A 31 -12.51 -12.78 1.86
C PRO A 31 -13.81 -12.10 2.27
N LEU A 32 -13.74 -11.01 3.00
CA LEU A 32 -14.89 -10.19 3.36
C LEU A 32 -15.05 -9.04 2.37
N PHE A 33 -16.30 -8.61 2.20
CA PHE A 33 -16.66 -7.45 1.40
C PHE A 33 -17.05 -6.31 2.35
N TYR A 34 -16.22 -5.29 2.42
CA TYR A 34 -16.45 -4.12 3.28
C TYR A 34 -17.26 -3.08 2.53
N PRO A 35 -18.52 -2.82 2.93
CA PRO A 35 -19.33 -1.77 2.34
C PRO A 35 -18.76 -0.39 2.70
N ARG A 36 -18.84 0.53 1.76
CA ARG A 36 -18.40 1.92 1.88
C ARG A 36 -19.52 2.86 1.48
N SER A 37 -19.78 3.89 2.27
CA SER A 37 -20.71 4.95 1.90
C SER A 37 -20.07 5.92 0.90
N PHE A 38 -20.89 6.78 0.29
CA PHE A 38 -20.41 7.89 -0.55
C PHE A 38 -19.44 8.80 0.22
N LYS A 39 -19.70 9.04 1.51
CA LYS A 39 -18.82 9.81 2.38
C LYS A 39 -17.48 9.10 2.61
N ASP A 40 -17.49 7.79 2.84
CA ASP A 40 -16.25 7.00 3.00
C ASP A 40 -15.37 7.07 1.76
N ILE A 41 -15.98 7.05 0.56
CA ILE A 41 -15.23 7.20 -0.70
C ILE A 41 -14.59 8.59 -0.81
N GLN A 42 -15.31 9.65 -0.45
CA GLN A 42 -14.77 11.02 -0.49
C GLN A 42 -13.58 11.20 0.44
N ILE A 43 -13.69 10.74 1.69
CA ILE A 43 -12.60 10.79 2.66
C ILE A 43 -11.43 9.88 2.20
N GLY A 44 -11.75 8.71 1.65
CA GLY A 44 -10.76 7.83 1.05
C GLY A 44 -9.95 8.51 -0.05
N LEU A 45 -10.60 9.26 -0.95
CA LEU A 45 -9.90 10.03 -1.99
C LEU A 45 -8.95 11.08 -1.40
N GLU A 46 -9.33 11.75 -0.32
CA GLU A 46 -8.45 12.69 0.38
C GLU A 46 -7.22 11.99 0.99
N SER A 47 -7.44 10.87 1.64
CA SER A 47 -6.35 10.04 2.19
C SER A 47 -5.36 9.58 1.11
N PHE A 48 -5.87 9.13 -0.05
CA PHE A 48 -5.03 8.76 -1.19
C PHE A 48 -4.35 9.98 -1.83
N ALA A 49 -4.97 11.17 -1.81
CA ALA A 49 -4.36 12.39 -2.34
C ALA A 49 -3.05 12.74 -1.62
N ARG A 50 -3.00 12.56 -0.31
CA ARG A 50 -1.79 12.80 0.50
C ARG A 50 -0.61 11.92 0.07
N THR A 51 -0.86 10.73 -0.48
CA THR A 51 0.23 9.87 -0.98
C THR A 51 0.92 10.47 -2.20
N PHE A 52 0.18 11.16 -3.06
CA PHE A 52 0.77 11.90 -4.18
C PHE A 52 1.59 13.11 -3.71
N ASP A 53 1.13 13.80 -2.66
CA ASP A 53 1.87 14.91 -2.07
C ASP A 53 3.17 14.43 -1.42
N CYS A 54 3.16 13.29 -0.72
CA CYS A 54 4.36 12.64 -0.20
C CYS A 54 5.35 12.25 -1.31
N ALA A 55 4.85 11.74 -2.42
CA ALA A 55 5.68 11.41 -3.58
C ALA A 55 6.20 12.64 -4.34
N GLY A 56 5.67 13.84 -4.06
CA GLY A 56 5.96 15.05 -4.83
C GLY A 56 5.31 15.09 -6.22
N ALA A 57 4.30 14.23 -6.44
CA ALA A 57 3.62 14.10 -7.73
C ALA A 57 2.47 15.11 -7.83
N GLY A 58 2.61 16.09 -8.70
CA GLY A 58 1.70 17.23 -8.83
C GLY A 58 0.69 17.11 -9.98
N ARG A 59 0.01 18.25 -10.19
CA ARG A 59 -0.92 18.42 -11.31
C ARG A 59 -0.20 18.38 -12.65
N GLY A 60 -0.85 17.82 -13.68
CA GLY A 60 -0.32 17.75 -15.05
C GLY A 60 0.57 16.54 -15.32
N GLU A 61 0.82 15.72 -14.30
CA GLU A 61 1.51 14.44 -14.46
C GLU A 61 0.62 13.41 -15.18
N ARG A 62 1.21 12.31 -15.61
CA ARG A 62 0.55 11.20 -16.30
C ARG A 62 0.80 9.90 -15.55
N ALA A 63 -0.25 9.30 -15.03
CA ALA A 63 -0.20 8.07 -14.25
C ALA A 63 -0.45 6.83 -15.11
N HIS A 64 0.38 5.82 -14.95
CA HIS A 64 0.17 4.45 -15.42
C HIS A 64 -0.19 3.57 -14.22
N VAL A 65 -1.45 3.15 -14.14
CA VAL A 65 -1.97 2.39 -13.01
C VAL A 65 -1.91 0.91 -13.32
N SER A 66 -1.00 0.20 -12.67
CA SER A 66 -0.76 -1.24 -12.81
C SER A 66 -1.32 -2.07 -11.64
N PHE A 67 -2.04 -1.45 -10.72
CA PHE A 67 -2.80 -2.18 -9.69
C PHE A 67 -3.97 -2.97 -10.29
N PRO A 68 -4.44 -4.04 -9.63
CA PRO A 68 -5.72 -4.67 -9.98
C PRO A 68 -6.87 -3.65 -10.02
N MET A 69 -7.73 -3.73 -11.03
CA MET A 69 -8.84 -2.82 -11.28
C MET A 69 -10.22 -3.46 -11.04
N GLY A 70 -10.26 -4.70 -10.58
CA GLY A 70 -11.49 -5.44 -10.33
C GLY A 70 -12.11 -5.13 -8.96
N ILE A 71 -12.44 -6.20 -8.23
CA ILE A 71 -13.09 -6.13 -6.90
C ILE A 71 -12.17 -5.64 -5.77
N HIS A 72 -10.87 -5.51 -6.03
CA HIS A 72 -9.92 -4.91 -5.12
C HIS A 72 -9.89 -3.39 -5.37
N PRO A 73 -10.10 -2.55 -4.34
CA PRO A 73 -10.35 -1.13 -4.55
C PRO A 73 -9.11 -0.31 -4.93
N VAL A 74 -7.92 -0.80 -4.58
CA VAL A 74 -6.68 -0.01 -4.60
C VAL A 74 -6.41 0.68 -5.93
N GLY A 75 -6.49 -0.04 -7.06
CA GLY A 75 -6.24 0.53 -8.37
C GLY A 75 -7.26 1.57 -8.79
N GLN A 76 -8.54 1.30 -8.51
CA GLN A 76 -9.64 2.21 -8.84
C GLN A 76 -9.57 3.52 -8.03
N ILE A 77 -9.30 3.43 -6.74
CA ILE A 77 -9.19 4.61 -5.87
C ILE A 77 -8.00 5.47 -6.26
N TYR A 78 -6.82 4.86 -6.51
CA TYR A 78 -5.65 5.61 -7.02
C TYR A 78 -5.96 6.31 -8.34
N ALA A 79 -6.60 5.63 -9.29
CA ALA A 79 -6.93 6.22 -10.57
C ALA A 79 -7.94 7.39 -10.43
N ARG A 80 -8.98 7.23 -9.64
CA ARG A 80 -9.95 8.30 -9.34
C ARG A 80 -9.31 9.49 -8.63
N CYS A 81 -8.45 9.21 -7.65
CA CYS A 81 -7.68 10.23 -6.95
C CYS A 81 -6.76 11.00 -7.91
N ALA A 82 -5.99 10.30 -8.74
CA ALA A 82 -5.14 10.93 -9.75
C ALA A 82 -5.94 11.85 -10.68
N THR A 83 -7.08 11.37 -11.19
CA THR A 83 -7.95 12.18 -12.05
C THR A 83 -8.48 13.43 -11.34
N SER A 84 -8.95 13.33 -10.09
CA SER A 84 -9.45 14.47 -9.31
C SER A 84 -8.36 15.51 -9.04
N ARG A 85 -7.10 15.12 -9.04
CA ARG A 85 -5.92 16.00 -8.88
C ARG A 85 -5.45 16.63 -10.20
N GLY A 86 -6.09 16.33 -11.33
CA GLY A 86 -5.69 16.81 -12.66
C GLY A 86 -4.51 16.05 -13.26
N THR A 87 -4.30 14.81 -12.85
CA THR A 87 -3.35 13.86 -13.44
C THR A 87 -4.06 13.04 -14.50
N THR A 88 -3.47 12.91 -15.69
CA THR A 88 -3.97 12.02 -16.75
C THR A 88 -3.73 10.57 -16.35
N VAL A 89 -4.71 9.68 -16.54
CA VAL A 89 -4.62 8.29 -16.12
C VAL A 89 -4.67 7.32 -17.30
N ASN A 90 -3.70 6.43 -17.38
CA ASN A 90 -3.75 5.20 -18.17
C ASN A 90 -4.16 4.04 -17.26
N TRP A 91 -5.33 3.48 -17.52
CA TRP A 91 -5.96 2.40 -16.76
C TRP A 91 -5.46 1.03 -17.22
N ALA A 92 -4.18 0.73 -17.02
CA ALA A 92 -3.60 -0.52 -17.49
C ALA A 92 -4.10 -1.75 -16.69
N GLY A 93 -4.23 -1.59 -15.38
CA GLY A 93 -4.56 -2.72 -14.52
C GLY A 93 -3.37 -3.65 -14.28
N SER A 94 -3.62 -4.79 -13.64
CA SER A 94 -2.58 -5.79 -13.40
C SER A 94 -2.13 -6.52 -14.67
N GLY A 95 -1.04 -7.27 -14.59
CA GLY A 95 -0.56 -8.12 -15.68
C GLY A 95 -1.58 -9.15 -16.18
N ALA A 96 -2.58 -9.50 -15.36
CA ALA A 96 -3.69 -10.35 -15.76
C ALA A 96 -4.72 -9.63 -16.65
N SER A 97 -4.88 -8.30 -16.48
CA SER A 97 -5.79 -7.48 -17.28
C SER A 97 -5.12 -7.00 -18.56
N THR A 98 -3.88 -6.51 -18.45
CA THR A 98 -3.07 -6.02 -19.57
C THR A 98 -1.71 -6.72 -19.51
N PRO A 99 -1.37 -7.58 -20.47
CA PRO A 99 -0.10 -8.29 -20.48
C PRO A 99 1.11 -7.37 -20.28
N SER A 100 2.10 -7.81 -19.53
CA SER A 100 3.26 -6.99 -19.14
C SER A 100 4.01 -6.40 -20.35
N ALA A 101 4.11 -7.14 -21.45
CA ALA A 101 4.71 -6.64 -22.68
C ALA A 101 3.95 -5.43 -23.25
N LEU A 102 2.61 -5.48 -23.24
CA LEU A 102 1.76 -4.38 -23.68
C LEU A 102 1.84 -3.19 -22.71
N GLN A 103 1.97 -3.42 -21.39
CA GLN A 103 2.19 -2.33 -20.45
C GLN A 103 3.49 -1.58 -20.73
N LEU A 104 4.57 -2.28 -21.06
CA LEU A 104 5.83 -1.65 -21.48
C LEU A 104 5.67 -0.84 -22.77
N GLU A 105 4.94 -1.35 -23.76
CA GLU A 105 4.63 -0.60 -24.99
C GLU A 105 3.81 0.67 -24.68
N LEU A 106 2.84 0.60 -23.78
CA LEU A 106 2.05 1.75 -23.35
C LEU A 106 2.93 2.79 -22.62
N ILE A 107 3.89 2.36 -21.79
CA ILE A 107 4.87 3.25 -21.17
C ILE A 107 5.69 3.99 -22.24
N GLN A 108 6.16 3.29 -23.29
CA GLN A 108 6.91 3.91 -24.38
C GLN A 108 6.07 4.93 -25.17
N ARG A 109 4.81 4.62 -25.42
CA ARG A 109 3.91 5.45 -26.26
C ARG A 109 3.35 6.64 -25.50
N LEU A 110 2.86 6.43 -24.27
CA LEU A 110 2.15 7.43 -23.49
C LEU A 110 3.09 8.25 -22.59
N LYS A 111 4.30 7.76 -22.36
CA LYS A 111 5.35 8.38 -21.53
C LYS A 111 4.79 8.84 -20.19
N PRO A 112 4.17 7.95 -19.39
CA PRO A 112 3.70 8.31 -18.06
C PRO A 112 4.87 8.75 -17.19
N THR A 113 4.59 9.64 -16.25
CA THR A 113 5.56 10.17 -15.30
C THR A 113 5.40 9.57 -13.91
N ILE A 114 4.22 9.02 -13.63
CA ILE A 114 3.91 8.27 -12.41
C ILE A 114 3.61 6.82 -12.78
N TRP A 115 4.19 5.88 -12.05
CA TRP A 115 3.80 4.49 -12.08
C TRP A 115 3.21 4.09 -10.73
N LEU A 116 2.06 3.40 -10.74
CA LEU A 116 1.30 2.97 -9.57
C LEU A 116 1.08 1.47 -9.63
N GLY A 117 1.59 0.73 -8.66
CA GLY A 117 1.46 -0.73 -8.64
C GLY A 117 2.15 -1.38 -7.44
N MET A 118 2.13 -2.71 -7.41
CA MET A 118 2.84 -3.48 -6.40
C MET A 118 4.34 -3.51 -6.69
N SER A 119 5.18 -3.51 -5.66
CA SER A 119 6.64 -3.50 -5.80
C SER A 119 7.18 -4.73 -6.55
N SER A 120 6.59 -5.90 -6.33
CA SER A 120 6.90 -7.13 -7.08
C SER A 120 6.63 -6.98 -8.57
N TYR A 121 5.54 -6.28 -8.93
CA TYR A 121 5.21 -6.05 -10.33
C TYR A 121 6.09 -4.97 -10.98
N ALA A 122 6.52 -3.96 -10.22
CA ALA A 122 7.54 -3.02 -10.68
C ALA A 122 8.85 -3.74 -11.03
N LEU A 123 9.31 -4.63 -10.15
CA LEU A 123 10.51 -5.43 -10.40
C LEU A 123 10.36 -6.33 -11.64
N HIS A 124 9.21 -6.99 -11.79
CA HIS A 124 8.90 -7.80 -12.97
C HIS A 124 8.96 -6.96 -14.26
N LEU A 125 8.35 -5.79 -14.29
CA LEU A 125 8.39 -4.88 -15.44
C LEU A 125 9.81 -4.38 -15.73
N ALA A 126 10.60 -4.07 -14.68
CA ALA A 126 12.00 -3.66 -14.82
C ALA A 126 12.84 -4.75 -15.48
N ASN A 127 12.73 -6.00 -15.01
CA ASN A 127 13.43 -7.13 -15.59
C ASN A 127 13.01 -7.38 -17.06
N LEU A 128 11.71 -7.32 -17.34
CA LEU A 128 11.20 -7.49 -18.72
C LEU A 128 11.65 -6.35 -19.65
N ALA A 129 11.68 -5.11 -19.15
CA ALA A 129 12.16 -3.95 -19.89
C ALA A 129 13.65 -4.10 -20.23
N GLN A 130 14.48 -4.56 -19.28
CA GLN A 130 15.89 -4.84 -19.49
C GLN A 130 16.09 -5.89 -20.58
N ILE A 131 15.35 -7.01 -20.55
CA ILE A 131 15.42 -8.08 -21.55
C ILE A 131 15.04 -7.55 -22.96
N LYS A 132 14.05 -6.66 -23.03
CA LYS A 132 13.54 -6.10 -24.30
C LYS A 132 14.26 -4.84 -24.75
N GLY A 133 15.22 -4.32 -24.00
CA GLY A 133 15.91 -3.06 -24.29
C GLY A 133 14.96 -1.84 -24.27
N MET A 134 13.93 -1.85 -23.40
CA MET A 134 12.93 -0.79 -23.32
C MET A 134 13.29 0.21 -22.21
N ASP A 135 13.11 1.50 -22.50
CA ASP A 135 13.42 2.60 -21.59
C ASP A 135 12.27 2.87 -20.59
N LEU A 136 12.58 2.93 -19.31
CA LEU A 136 11.64 3.27 -18.23
C LEU A 136 11.83 4.70 -17.68
N SER A 137 12.80 5.45 -18.22
CA SER A 137 13.14 6.80 -17.76
C SER A 137 12.03 7.87 -17.84
N PRO A 138 10.95 7.71 -18.62
CA PRO A 138 9.81 8.62 -18.52
C PRO A 138 9.18 8.65 -17.12
N ILE A 139 9.23 7.52 -16.38
CA ILE A 139 8.70 7.42 -15.02
C ILE A 139 9.61 8.18 -14.06
N LYS A 140 9.06 9.14 -13.34
CA LYS A 140 9.76 9.96 -12.34
C LYS A 140 9.38 9.60 -10.91
N PHE A 141 8.15 9.11 -10.73
CA PHE A 141 7.57 8.77 -9.44
C PHE A 141 7.09 7.32 -9.47
N LEU A 142 7.60 6.51 -8.57
CA LEU A 142 7.12 5.15 -8.31
C LEU A 142 6.32 5.18 -7.02
N MET A 143 5.05 4.81 -7.08
CA MET A 143 4.17 4.75 -5.91
C MET A 143 3.70 3.32 -5.73
N THR A 144 4.14 2.69 -4.64
CA THR A 144 3.81 1.30 -4.32
C THR A 144 2.88 1.19 -3.14
N SER A 145 2.21 0.07 -3.01
CA SER A 145 1.37 -0.30 -1.86
C SER A 145 1.00 -1.78 -1.92
N ALA A 146 0.30 -2.25 -0.91
CA ALA A 146 -0.32 -3.58 -0.78
C ALA A 146 0.65 -4.74 -0.48
N GLU A 147 1.93 -4.54 -0.55
CA GLU A 147 2.94 -5.51 -0.12
C GLU A 147 4.17 -4.78 0.45
N PRO A 148 4.89 -5.40 1.39
CA PRO A 148 6.12 -4.81 1.90
C PRO A 148 7.21 -4.73 0.83
N VAL A 149 8.08 -3.73 0.93
CA VAL A 149 9.26 -3.60 0.07
C VAL A 149 10.52 -3.59 0.90
N SER A 150 11.41 -4.57 0.67
CA SER A 150 12.72 -4.61 1.30
C SER A 150 13.66 -3.53 0.73
N GLN A 151 14.68 -3.12 1.48
CA GLN A 151 15.60 -2.07 1.01
C GLN A 151 16.34 -2.51 -0.27
N ALA A 152 16.78 -3.76 -0.34
CA ALA A 152 17.49 -4.27 -1.53
C ALA A 152 16.57 -4.32 -2.76
N LYS A 153 15.30 -4.69 -2.60
CA LYS A 153 14.29 -4.67 -3.67
C LYS A 153 14.00 -3.24 -4.12
N ARG A 154 13.85 -2.30 -3.18
CA ARG A 154 13.69 -0.87 -3.44
C ARG A 154 14.82 -0.34 -4.30
N ASP A 155 16.07 -0.54 -3.86
CA ASP A 155 17.27 -0.06 -4.54
C ASP A 155 17.37 -0.60 -5.98
N LYS A 156 16.94 -1.83 -6.19
CA LYS A 156 16.92 -2.46 -7.50
C LYS A 156 15.87 -1.84 -8.42
N ILE A 157 14.65 -1.63 -7.91
CA ILE A 157 13.57 -0.98 -8.65
C ILE A 157 13.97 0.46 -9.00
N GLU A 158 14.41 1.25 -8.02
CA GLU A 158 14.80 2.64 -8.22
C GLU A 158 15.92 2.80 -9.28
N ARG A 159 16.95 1.93 -9.23
CA ARG A 159 18.01 1.93 -10.27
C ARG A 159 17.46 1.62 -11.65
N SER A 160 16.56 0.64 -11.77
CA SER A 160 16.03 0.20 -13.07
C SER A 160 15.14 1.25 -13.73
N PHE A 161 14.39 2.00 -12.94
CA PHE A 161 13.52 3.06 -13.45
C PHE A 161 14.21 4.44 -13.50
N GLY A 162 15.30 4.63 -12.75
CA GLY A 162 15.90 5.95 -12.54
C GLY A 162 15.00 6.90 -11.73
N ALA A 163 14.12 6.36 -10.90
CA ALA A 163 13.07 7.10 -10.19
C ALA A 163 13.02 6.72 -8.71
N LYS A 164 12.51 7.62 -7.87
CA LYS A 164 12.31 7.36 -6.45
C LYS A 164 11.02 6.61 -6.18
N LEU A 165 11.08 5.66 -5.24
CA LEU A 165 9.95 4.87 -4.81
C LEU A 165 9.41 5.41 -3.49
N THR A 166 8.12 5.75 -3.48
CA THR A 166 7.33 6.10 -2.30
C THR A 166 6.40 4.94 -1.99
N ASP A 167 6.57 4.32 -0.84
CA ASP A 167 5.68 3.24 -0.42
C ASP A 167 4.53 3.79 0.42
N ASN A 168 3.36 3.13 0.32
CA ASN A 168 2.13 3.58 0.94
C ASN A 168 1.51 2.45 1.75
N PHE A 169 1.04 2.78 2.94
CA PHE A 169 0.50 1.83 3.89
C PHE A 169 -1.02 2.01 4.05
N GLY A 170 -1.72 0.91 3.90
CA GLY A 170 -3.16 0.85 4.11
C GLY A 170 -3.67 -0.59 4.12
N MET A 171 -4.92 -0.75 4.47
CA MET A 171 -5.61 -2.03 4.47
C MET A 171 -7.03 -1.86 3.91
N THR A 172 -7.58 -2.91 3.34
CA THR A 172 -8.94 -2.86 2.77
C THR A 172 -9.97 -2.43 3.82
N GLU A 173 -9.78 -2.84 5.05
CA GLU A 173 -10.65 -2.58 6.19
C GLU A 173 -10.70 -1.09 6.55
N ALA A 174 -9.57 -0.41 6.58
CA ALA A 174 -9.47 1.00 6.99
C ALA A 174 -9.35 1.98 5.80
N GLY A 175 -8.75 1.55 4.70
CA GLY A 175 -8.38 2.42 3.57
C GLY A 175 -6.90 2.78 3.60
N MET A 176 -6.51 3.88 2.96
CA MET A 176 -5.14 4.39 2.97
C MET A 176 -4.85 5.09 4.29
N MET A 177 -3.87 4.62 5.02
CA MET A 177 -3.58 5.10 6.37
C MET A 177 -2.35 6.00 6.44
N GLY A 178 -1.43 5.84 5.51
CA GLY A 178 -0.19 6.59 5.55
C GLY A 178 0.70 6.39 4.32
N SER A 179 1.77 7.16 4.27
CA SER A 179 2.74 7.15 3.18
C SER A 179 4.14 7.48 3.69
N GLU A 180 5.14 7.01 3.01
CA GLU A 180 6.50 7.54 3.17
C GLU A 180 6.55 8.97 2.62
N ASP A 181 7.07 9.90 3.39
CA ASP A 181 7.49 11.24 2.93
C ASP A 181 9.01 11.32 2.76
N VAL A 182 9.72 10.42 3.42
CA VAL A 182 11.15 10.15 3.23
C VAL A 182 11.30 8.66 2.93
N PRO A 183 11.86 8.29 1.78
CA PRO A 183 11.98 6.89 1.38
C PRO A 183 12.67 6.01 2.43
N GLY A 184 12.05 4.91 2.83
CA GLY A 184 12.57 3.96 3.80
C GLY A 184 12.52 4.40 5.26
N ALA A 185 12.06 5.62 5.57
CA ALA A 185 11.97 6.10 6.95
C ALA A 185 10.75 5.56 7.72
N GLY A 186 9.83 4.89 7.03
CA GLY A 186 8.53 4.46 7.54
C GLY A 186 7.39 5.38 7.10
N PHE A 187 6.19 5.07 7.51
CA PHE A 187 4.97 5.72 7.03
C PHE A 187 4.49 6.79 7.99
N ARG A 188 4.27 8.01 7.53
CA ARG A 188 3.48 9.01 8.23
C ARG A 188 2.03 8.55 8.27
N ILE A 189 1.47 8.43 9.46
CA ILE A 189 0.10 7.94 9.65
C ILE A 189 -0.85 9.12 9.86
N TRP A 190 -1.94 9.13 9.12
CA TRP A 190 -2.96 10.18 9.13
C TRP A 190 -3.78 10.12 10.43
N THR A 191 -3.22 10.61 11.56
CA THR A 191 -3.87 10.56 12.88
C THR A 191 -5.09 11.48 13.01
N ASP A 192 -5.34 12.32 12.04
CA ASP A 192 -6.60 13.04 11.89
C ASP A 192 -7.73 12.15 11.29
N PHE A 193 -7.38 11.04 10.62
CA PHE A 193 -8.32 10.04 10.12
C PHE A 193 -8.39 8.79 10.96
N TYR A 194 -7.30 8.44 11.66
CA TYR A 194 -7.18 7.20 12.41
C TYR A 194 -6.56 7.44 13.78
N PHE A 195 -7.20 6.94 14.83
CA PHE A 195 -6.53 6.75 16.10
C PHE A 195 -5.80 5.40 16.06
N ILE A 196 -4.51 5.41 16.33
CA ILE A 196 -3.68 4.21 16.33
C ILE A 196 -3.13 3.93 17.72
N GLU A 197 -3.04 2.66 18.05
CA GLU A 197 -2.38 2.13 19.24
C GLU A 197 -1.37 1.07 18.80
N VAL A 198 -0.23 1.02 19.45
CA VAL A 198 0.75 -0.06 19.26
C VAL A 198 0.87 -0.81 20.58
N LEU A 199 0.35 -2.04 20.59
CA LEU A 199 0.15 -2.81 21.81
C LEU A 199 1.02 -4.07 21.83
N ASP A 200 1.54 -4.41 23.01
CA ASP A 200 2.17 -5.70 23.22
C ASP A 200 1.16 -6.84 22.92
N PRO A 201 1.50 -7.81 22.07
CA PRO A 201 0.55 -8.83 21.63
C PRO A 201 0.09 -9.82 22.72
N LYS A 202 0.72 -9.79 23.90
CA LYS A 202 0.39 -10.67 25.05
C LYS A 202 -0.35 -9.94 26.16
N SER A 203 0.17 -8.77 26.56
CA SER A 203 -0.40 -7.99 27.67
C SER A 203 -1.50 -7.04 27.19
N PHE A 204 -1.55 -6.70 25.89
CA PHE A 204 -2.41 -5.68 25.31
C PHE A 204 -2.20 -4.26 25.86
N GLU A 205 -1.08 -4.04 26.56
CA GLU A 205 -0.68 -2.72 27.04
C GLU A 205 0.11 -1.98 25.95
N PRO A 206 0.07 -0.64 25.94
CA PRO A 206 0.87 0.15 25.00
C PRO A 206 2.36 -0.14 25.17
N VAL A 207 3.05 -0.32 24.04
CA VAL A 207 4.52 -0.45 24.02
C VAL A 207 5.17 0.94 24.09
N LYS A 208 6.44 0.98 24.48
CA LYS A 208 7.21 2.24 24.45
C LYS A 208 7.52 2.64 23.01
N GLU A 209 7.77 3.93 22.84
CA GLU A 209 8.23 4.47 21.54
C GLU A 209 9.45 3.71 21.03
N GLY A 210 9.41 3.30 19.76
CA GLY A 210 10.43 2.51 19.10
C GLY A 210 10.35 0.99 19.32
N GLU A 211 9.59 0.53 20.32
CA GLU A 211 9.34 -0.91 20.50
C GLU A 211 8.30 -1.43 19.50
N THR A 212 8.40 -2.71 19.17
CA THR A 212 7.48 -3.37 18.25
C THR A 212 6.26 -3.91 18.97
N GLY A 213 5.08 -3.60 18.46
CA GLY A 213 3.81 -4.13 18.94
C GLY A 213 2.81 -4.33 17.81
N THR A 214 1.64 -4.85 18.15
CA THR A 214 0.52 -5.02 17.21
C THR A 214 -0.14 -3.68 16.96
N LEU A 215 -0.31 -3.34 15.67
CA LEU A 215 -1.05 -2.15 15.26
C LEU A 215 -2.55 -2.38 15.46
N VAL A 216 -3.15 -1.52 16.27
CA VAL A 216 -4.59 -1.45 16.52
C VAL A 216 -5.11 -0.12 16.02
N VAL A 217 -6.21 -0.14 15.27
CA VAL A 217 -6.72 1.01 14.52
C VAL A 217 -8.17 1.28 14.89
N THR A 218 -8.48 2.54 15.14
CA THR A 218 -9.86 3.06 15.23
C THR A 218 -10.04 4.13 14.16
N ALA A 219 -10.96 3.92 13.24
CA ALA A 219 -11.30 4.93 12.23
C ALA A 219 -12.07 6.08 12.87
N LEU A 220 -11.60 7.33 12.68
CA LEU A 220 -12.23 8.53 13.24
C LEU A 220 -13.23 9.18 12.27
N GLN A 221 -12.95 9.14 10.98
CA GLN A 221 -13.75 9.83 9.96
C GLN A 221 -14.25 8.91 8.84
N THR A 222 -13.56 7.80 8.61
CA THR A 222 -13.92 6.79 7.61
C THR A 222 -14.73 5.66 8.25
N ASN A 223 -15.11 4.67 7.45
CA ASN A 223 -15.83 3.49 7.93
C ASN A 223 -17.18 3.79 8.57
N ASN A 224 -17.87 4.78 8.02
CA ASN A 224 -19.19 5.18 8.54
C ASN A 224 -20.22 4.05 8.43
N VAL A 225 -20.06 3.14 7.48
CA VAL A 225 -20.92 1.96 7.29
C VAL A 225 -20.49 0.79 8.18
N THR A 226 -19.20 0.59 8.32
CA THR A 226 -18.59 -0.49 9.13
C THR A 226 -17.59 0.11 10.11
N PRO A 227 -18.06 0.73 11.19
CA PRO A 227 -17.18 1.37 12.15
C PRO A 227 -16.31 0.34 12.86
N PHE A 228 -15.01 0.57 12.86
CA PHE A 228 -14.04 -0.24 13.60
C PHE A 228 -13.59 0.50 14.86
N LEU A 229 -13.80 -0.14 16.00
CA LEU A 229 -13.24 0.28 17.26
C LEU A 229 -12.14 -0.71 17.65
N ARG A 230 -10.91 -0.21 17.78
CA ARG A 230 -9.73 -0.99 18.19
C ARG A 230 -9.55 -2.26 17.34
N TRP A 231 -9.60 -2.09 16.02
CA TRP A 231 -9.39 -3.19 15.08
C TRP A 231 -7.93 -3.62 15.08
N SER A 232 -7.66 -4.89 15.41
CA SER A 232 -6.32 -5.47 15.32
C SER A 232 -6.01 -5.81 13.87
N SER A 233 -5.03 -5.13 13.28
CA SER A 233 -4.65 -5.29 11.87
C SER A 233 -3.91 -6.60 11.57
N GLY A 234 -3.30 -7.21 12.60
CA GLY A 234 -2.35 -8.30 12.46
C GLY A 234 -0.96 -7.85 11.96
N ASP A 235 -0.74 -6.54 11.81
CA ASP A 235 0.58 -6.00 11.47
C ASP A 235 1.36 -5.68 12.76
N LEU A 236 2.64 -6.02 12.78
CA LEU A 236 3.58 -5.64 13.80
C LEU A 236 4.36 -4.41 13.33
N VAL A 237 4.32 -3.35 14.12
CA VAL A 237 4.94 -2.07 13.80
C VAL A 237 5.69 -1.52 15.00
N SER A 238 6.68 -0.67 14.76
CA SER A 238 7.19 0.26 15.76
C SER A 238 6.64 1.66 15.49
N TYR A 239 6.47 2.44 16.55
CA TYR A 239 5.87 3.77 16.51
C TYR A 239 6.90 4.82 16.95
N SER A 240 6.90 5.98 16.32
CA SER A 240 7.67 7.15 16.73
C SER A 240 6.85 8.42 16.56
N GLU A 241 6.82 9.24 17.60
CA GLU A 241 6.21 10.57 17.57
C GLU A 241 7.15 11.65 17.00
N ALA A 242 8.40 11.31 16.74
CA ALA A 242 9.41 12.29 16.35
C ALA A 242 8.98 13.06 15.09
N ASP A 243 8.74 14.36 15.27
CA ASP A 243 8.69 15.34 14.20
C ASP A 243 10.13 15.68 13.82
N ASP A 244 10.59 15.11 12.69
CA ASP A 244 11.92 15.37 12.14
C ASP A 244 11.92 16.58 11.19
N GLY A 245 10.77 17.25 11.03
CA GLY A 245 10.60 18.38 10.11
C GLY A 245 10.72 18.02 8.64
N ALA A 246 10.84 16.72 8.31
CA ALA A 246 11.03 16.25 6.95
C ALA A 246 9.67 15.91 6.30
N GLY A 247 9.50 16.36 5.06
CA GLY A 247 8.33 16.08 4.24
C GLY A 247 7.09 16.92 4.56
N PRO A 248 6.06 16.83 3.71
CA PRO A 248 4.87 17.67 3.77
C PRO A 248 3.95 17.38 4.95
N PHE A 249 4.10 16.22 5.60
CA PHE A 249 3.25 15.75 6.69
C PHE A 249 4.04 15.42 7.96
N SER A 250 5.13 16.17 8.22
CA SER A 250 6.05 15.94 9.34
C SER A 250 5.38 16.03 10.71
N VAL A 251 4.23 16.69 10.81
CA VAL A 251 3.44 16.78 12.04
C VAL A 251 2.82 15.45 12.47
N PHE A 252 2.67 14.50 11.56
CA PHE A 252 2.12 13.18 11.87
C PHE A 252 3.20 12.22 12.37
N PRO A 253 2.86 11.31 13.28
CA PRO A 253 3.77 10.28 13.74
C PRO A 253 4.13 9.31 12.62
N ARG A 254 5.20 8.55 12.85
CA ARG A 254 5.62 7.47 11.95
C ARG A 254 5.36 6.11 12.55
N ILE A 255 4.98 5.18 11.70
CA ILE A 255 5.15 3.75 11.98
C ILE A 255 6.16 3.16 11.02
N LYS A 256 6.90 2.16 11.51
CA LYS A 256 7.74 1.31 10.67
C LYS A 256 7.20 -0.10 10.74
N HIS A 257 6.82 -0.63 9.59
CA HIS A 257 6.30 -1.99 9.49
C HIS A 257 7.43 -2.98 9.73
N ALA A 258 7.27 -3.86 10.70
CA ALA A 258 8.25 -4.91 10.99
C ALA A 258 7.91 -6.18 10.19
N HIS A 259 6.73 -6.73 10.40
CA HIS A 259 6.20 -7.89 9.69
C HIS A 259 4.73 -8.13 10.07
N ARG A 260 4.08 -9.11 9.47
CA ARG A 260 2.78 -9.60 9.94
C ARG A 260 2.95 -10.71 10.97
N THR A 261 1.95 -10.86 11.86
CA THR A 261 1.89 -11.98 12.82
C THR A 261 1.78 -13.35 12.14
N ALA A 262 1.30 -13.39 10.87
CA ALA A 262 1.30 -14.55 10.00
C ALA A 262 2.17 -14.26 8.76
N GLY A 263 2.99 -15.22 8.31
CA GLY A 263 3.82 -15.07 7.11
C GLY A 263 5.33 -15.26 7.34
N PHE A 264 5.68 -16.05 8.34
CA PHE A 264 7.05 -16.50 8.53
C PHE A 264 7.28 -17.85 7.87
N PHE A 265 8.44 -18.01 7.27
CA PHE A 265 8.99 -19.34 6.98
C PHE A 265 9.66 -19.86 8.24
N LYS A 266 9.26 -21.02 8.74
CA LYS A 266 9.93 -21.66 9.85
C LYS A 266 10.96 -22.65 9.32
N ILE A 267 12.23 -22.27 9.32
CA ILE A 267 13.34 -23.10 8.85
C ILE A 267 14.18 -23.54 10.06
N ARG A 268 14.18 -24.86 10.36
CA ARG A 268 14.94 -25.46 11.49
C ARG A 268 14.71 -24.74 12.82
N GLY A 269 13.48 -24.30 13.09
CA GLY A 269 13.12 -23.62 14.33
C GLY A 269 13.37 -22.10 14.36
N VAL A 270 13.95 -21.56 13.30
CA VAL A 270 14.15 -20.10 13.13
C VAL A 270 13.00 -19.53 12.28
N ASN A 271 12.38 -18.47 12.77
CA ASN A 271 11.40 -17.71 11.97
C ASN A 271 12.18 -16.79 11.03
N LEU A 272 11.95 -16.94 9.72
CA LEU A 272 12.51 -16.10 8.68
C LEU A 272 11.39 -15.31 8.02
N GLY A 273 11.46 -14.00 8.10
CA GLY A 273 10.52 -13.11 7.39
C GLY A 273 10.78 -13.11 5.88
N HIS A 274 9.73 -12.89 5.10
CA HIS A 274 9.87 -12.79 3.64
C HIS A 274 10.81 -11.62 3.24
N GLN A 275 10.74 -10.50 3.94
CA GLN A 275 11.61 -9.34 3.71
C GLN A 275 13.09 -9.64 4.01
N ASP A 276 13.38 -10.42 5.07
CA ASP A 276 14.76 -10.81 5.40
C ASP A 276 15.37 -11.66 4.28
N LEU A 277 14.54 -12.55 3.70
CA LEU A 277 14.94 -13.38 2.56
C LEU A 277 15.13 -12.52 1.29
N GLU A 278 14.23 -11.60 1.02
CA GLU A 278 14.34 -10.64 -0.09
C GLU A 278 15.62 -9.81 0.02
N ASP A 279 15.90 -9.24 1.19
CA ASP A 279 17.10 -8.43 1.42
C ASP A 279 18.38 -9.24 1.22
N PHE A 280 18.39 -10.47 1.69
CA PHE A 280 19.55 -11.34 1.50
C PHE A 280 19.78 -11.68 0.02
N ILE A 281 18.73 -12.07 -0.70
CA ILE A 281 18.82 -12.52 -2.09
C ILE A 281 19.12 -11.34 -3.02
N PHE A 282 18.42 -10.23 -2.89
CA PHE A 282 18.56 -9.07 -3.78
C PHE A 282 19.81 -8.21 -3.52
N ARG A 283 20.59 -8.50 -2.46
CA ARG A 283 21.97 -7.99 -2.35
C ARG A 283 22.85 -8.45 -3.52
N ASN A 284 22.53 -9.60 -4.11
CA ASN A 284 23.14 -10.00 -5.38
C ASN A 284 22.37 -9.31 -6.53
N LEU A 285 23.02 -8.37 -7.20
CA LEU A 285 22.44 -7.56 -8.26
C LEU A 285 22.09 -8.35 -9.54
N GLU A 286 22.70 -9.53 -9.71
CA GLU A 286 22.45 -10.39 -10.88
C GLU A 286 21.16 -11.20 -10.75
N ILE A 287 20.64 -11.39 -9.54
CA ILE A 287 19.38 -12.12 -9.33
C ILE A 287 18.23 -11.22 -9.75
N GLY A 288 17.52 -11.59 -10.82
CA GLY A 288 16.35 -10.87 -11.35
C GLY A 288 15.13 -10.98 -10.46
N ASP A 289 14.80 -12.20 -10.04
CA ASP A 289 13.65 -12.54 -9.19
C ASP A 289 13.90 -13.90 -8.52
N PHE A 290 13.09 -14.24 -7.51
CA PHE A 290 13.14 -15.54 -6.85
C PHE A 290 11.75 -16.00 -6.40
N ARG A 291 11.63 -17.30 -6.18
CA ARG A 291 10.45 -17.93 -5.57
C ARG A 291 10.90 -18.82 -4.42
N ALA A 292 10.30 -18.63 -3.25
CA ALA A 292 10.48 -19.52 -2.10
C ALA A 292 9.29 -20.49 -2.04
N GLU A 293 9.56 -21.81 -1.96
CA GLU A 293 8.58 -22.90 -1.87
C GLU A 293 8.72 -23.64 -0.53
#